data_63eba89f52077bcbae19160af17f68af
#
_entry.id   63eba89f52077bcbae19160af17f68af
#
_cell.length_a   1.000
_cell.length_b   1.000
_cell.length_c   1.000
_cell.angle_alpha   90.00
_cell.angle_beta   90.00
_cell.angle_gamma   90.00
#
_symmetry.space_group_name_H-M   'P 1'
#
loop_
_entity.id
_entity.type
_entity.pdbx_description
1 polymer ?
#
loop_
_entity_poly.entity_id
_entity_poly.type
_entity_poly.pdbx_seq_one_letter_code
_entity_poly.pdbx_strand_id
1 'polypeptide(L)'
;MRIIFSRKGFDSGSGGVPSPIIDGCPVSLPIPKTPQEPFRYTDIQHPRAGNLGDIVSDLTKERFTGASHAHYDPQLPWDTGVASLGQDGAAQSHLVNQGVSSGDLIVFFGLFKDYDAPKLDANSRPHHRIFGYLEIDRMEVIGPKGATTRWRQMGLPRAHPTPSVATCTPDLDRNQHSMR
;
A
#
# COMPACT_ATOMS: atom_id res chain seq x y z
N MET A 1 -1.69 23.74 -1.01
CA MET A 1 -1.38 22.31 -1.19
C MET A 1 -0.12 21.99 -0.38
N ARG A 2 -0.23 21.05 0.53
CA ARG A 2 0.91 20.45 1.26
C ARG A 2 1.22 19.08 0.67
N ILE A 3 2.46 18.63 0.84
CA ILE A 3 2.86 17.28 0.47
C ILE A 3 3.27 16.57 1.75
N ILE A 4 2.58 15.47 2.04
CA ILE A 4 2.77 14.65 3.23
C ILE A 4 3.38 13.32 2.82
N PHE A 5 4.54 12.96 3.33
CA PHE A 5 5.14 11.66 3.11
C PHE A 5 4.66 10.67 4.16
N SER A 6 4.11 9.54 3.71
CA SER A 6 3.60 8.46 4.56
C SER A 6 4.32 7.16 4.24
N ARG A 7 5.12 6.68 5.19
CA ARG A 7 5.79 5.38 5.06
C ARG A 7 4.79 4.26 5.28
N LYS A 8 4.80 3.27 4.37
CA LYS A 8 3.91 2.11 4.38
C LYS A 8 4.65 0.84 3.96
N GLY A 9 4.01 -0.30 4.21
CA GLY A 9 4.49 -1.60 3.77
C GLY A 9 5.49 -2.27 4.72
N PHE A 10 5.99 -3.41 4.29
CA PHE A 10 6.95 -4.22 5.04
C PHE A 10 8.30 -3.52 5.18
N ASP A 11 8.92 -3.73 6.36
CA ASP A 11 10.28 -3.35 6.67
C ASP A 11 10.83 -4.24 7.81
N SER A 12 12.00 -3.90 8.37
CA SER A 12 12.60 -4.64 9.49
C SER A 12 11.73 -4.68 10.74
N GLY A 13 10.95 -3.64 11.00
CA GLY A 13 10.03 -3.54 12.16
C GLY A 13 8.64 -4.14 11.90
N SER A 14 8.25 -4.20 10.63
CA SER A 14 6.93 -4.68 10.20
C SER A 14 7.08 -5.67 9.05
N GLY A 15 6.79 -6.94 9.29
CA GLY A 15 6.99 -8.01 8.30
C GLY A 15 8.39 -8.60 8.31
N GLY A 16 9.43 -7.83 8.69
CA GLY A 16 10.82 -8.29 8.85
C GLY A 16 11.62 -8.40 7.55
N VAL A 17 11.01 -8.09 6.42
CA VAL A 17 11.63 -8.11 5.09
C VAL A 17 11.14 -6.88 4.29
N PRO A 18 11.90 -6.42 3.28
CA PRO A 18 11.40 -5.41 2.34
C PRO A 18 10.21 -5.92 1.53
N SER A 19 9.35 -5.01 1.09
CA SER A 19 8.33 -5.31 0.08
C SER A 19 9.00 -5.61 -1.28
N PRO A 20 8.40 -6.44 -2.15
CA PRO A 20 9.01 -6.83 -3.41
C PRO A 20 8.87 -5.75 -4.49
N ILE A 21 9.84 -5.74 -5.42
CA ILE A 21 9.72 -5.11 -6.73
C ILE A 21 9.53 -6.23 -7.74
N ILE A 22 8.41 -6.22 -8.45
CA ILE A 22 8.04 -7.23 -9.45
C ILE A 22 7.94 -6.53 -10.81
N ASP A 23 8.71 -6.99 -11.79
CA ASP A 23 8.79 -6.38 -13.12
C ASP A 23 9.03 -4.86 -13.07
N GLY A 24 9.93 -4.43 -12.19
CA GLY A 24 10.27 -3.03 -11.99
C GLY A 24 9.25 -2.22 -11.18
N CYS A 25 8.10 -2.80 -10.81
CA CYS A 25 7.05 -2.14 -10.05
C CYS A 25 7.11 -2.48 -8.56
N PRO A 26 7.10 -1.47 -7.67
CA PRO A 26 7.01 -1.70 -6.24
C PRO A 26 5.63 -2.22 -5.84
N VAL A 27 5.58 -3.37 -5.18
CA VAL A 27 4.38 -3.99 -4.63
C VAL A 27 4.41 -3.86 -3.13
N SER A 28 3.72 -2.88 -2.58
CA SER A 28 3.68 -2.66 -1.14
C SER A 28 2.89 -3.76 -0.43
N LEU A 29 3.55 -4.47 0.48
CA LEU A 29 2.89 -5.49 1.31
C LEU A 29 2.31 -4.80 2.55
N PRO A 30 0.99 -4.90 2.80
CA PRO A 30 0.38 -4.40 4.02
C PRO A 30 1.01 -5.02 5.26
N ILE A 31 1.17 -4.24 6.33
CA ILE A 31 1.80 -4.73 7.55
C ILE A 31 0.94 -5.82 8.23
N PRO A 32 1.57 -6.85 8.84
CA PRO A 32 0.84 -7.88 9.57
C PRO A 32 0.10 -7.29 10.76
N LYS A 33 -1.10 -7.76 11.00
CA LYS A 33 -1.95 -7.30 12.11
C LYS A 33 -2.64 -8.46 12.83
N THR A 34 -3.34 -8.08 13.88
CA THR A 34 -4.14 -9.00 14.70
C THR A 34 -5.42 -9.43 13.97
N PRO A 35 -6.09 -10.51 14.42
CA PRO A 35 -7.32 -11.02 13.82
C PRO A 35 -8.51 -10.05 13.77
N GLN A 36 -8.42 -8.87 14.42
CA GLN A 36 -9.46 -7.85 14.35
C GLN A 36 -9.51 -7.11 13.00
N GLU A 37 -8.42 -7.18 12.21
CA GLU A 37 -8.44 -6.61 10.85
C GLU A 37 -9.29 -7.47 9.91
N PRO A 38 -10.07 -6.86 9.03
CA PRO A 38 -11.01 -7.60 8.18
C PRO A 38 -10.34 -8.32 7.01
N PHE A 39 -9.13 -7.90 6.62
CA PHE A 39 -8.43 -8.43 5.44
C PHE A 39 -7.40 -9.49 5.82
N ARG A 40 -7.33 -10.54 5.00
CA ARG A 40 -6.22 -11.48 4.96
C ARG A 40 -5.39 -11.23 3.71
N TYR A 41 -4.16 -11.69 3.69
CA TYR A 41 -3.34 -11.52 2.48
C TYR A 41 -3.94 -12.20 1.25
N THR A 42 -4.64 -13.33 1.41
CA THR A 42 -5.39 -13.99 0.32
C THR A 42 -6.52 -13.15 -0.25
N ASP A 43 -7.04 -12.17 0.50
CA ASP A 43 -8.13 -11.31 0.05
C ASP A 43 -7.62 -10.14 -0.82
N ILE A 44 -6.30 -9.95 -0.88
CA ILE A 44 -5.68 -8.81 -1.54
C ILE A 44 -5.08 -9.27 -2.87
N GLN A 45 -5.65 -8.75 -3.96
CA GLN A 45 -5.16 -8.98 -5.31
C GLN A 45 -4.39 -7.76 -5.81
N HIS A 46 -3.25 -8.01 -6.44
CA HIS A 46 -2.44 -6.96 -7.05
C HIS A 46 -2.26 -7.27 -8.54
N PRO A 47 -2.42 -6.30 -9.46
CA PRO A 47 -2.44 -6.55 -10.91
C PRO A 47 -1.20 -7.27 -11.45
N ARG A 48 -0.04 -7.04 -10.84
CA ARG A 48 1.23 -7.66 -11.27
C ARG A 48 1.69 -8.81 -10.40
N ALA A 49 1.25 -8.82 -9.16
CA ALA A 49 1.70 -9.79 -8.16
C ALA A 49 0.70 -10.93 -7.95
N GLY A 50 -0.52 -10.79 -8.48
CA GLY A 50 -1.59 -11.73 -8.19
C GLY A 50 -1.98 -11.69 -6.72
N ASN A 51 -2.14 -12.84 -6.12
CA ASN A 51 -2.50 -12.99 -4.71
C ASN A 51 -1.32 -12.67 -3.80
N LEU A 52 -1.47 -11.70 -2.88
CA LEU A 52 -0.38 -11.33 -1.97
C LEU A 52 -0.06 -12.42 -0.93
N GLY A 53 -0.96 -13.38 -0.72
CA GLY A 53 -0.76 -14.46 0.24
C GLY A 53 0.44 -15.33 -0.08
N ASP A 54 0.63 -15.68 -1.36
CA ASP A 54 1.74 -16.50 -1.82
C ASP A 54 3.07 -15.76 -1.62
N ILE A 55 3.13 -14.51 -2.05
CA ILE A 55 4.33 -13.66 -1.92
C ILE A 55 4.72 -13.47 -0.45
N VAL A 56 3.74 -13.21 0.42
CA VAL A 56 4.00 -13.03 1.85
C VAL A 56 4.52 -14.32 2.48
N SER A 57 3.97 -15.48 2.12
CA SER A 57 4.43 -16.79 2.58
C SER A 57 5.89 -17.02 2.19
N ASP A 58 6.22 -16.82 0.91
CA ASP A 58 7.57 -16.98 0.38
C ASP A 58 8.58 -16.06 1.06
N LEU A 59 8.29 -14.76 1.09
CA LEU A 59 9.22 -13.76 1.62
C LEU A 59 9.46 -13.89 3.11
N THR A 60 8.46 -14.32 3.87
CA THR A 60 8.56 -14.44 5.34
C THR A 60 8.89 -15.85 5.79
N LYS A 61 9.14 -16.78 4.85
CA LYS A 61 9.37 -18.20 5.14
C LYS A 61 8.24 -18.77 6.00
N GLU A 62 7.02 -18.55 5.55
CA GLU A 62 5.77 -18.98 6.19
C GLU A 62 5.52 -18.41 7.61
N ARG A 63 6.32 -17.44 8.06
CA ARG A 63 6.03 -16.74 9.32
C ARG A 63 4.69 -16.00 9.27
N PHE A 64 4.36 -15.44 8.11
CA PHE A 64 3.03 -14.97 7.73
C PHE A 64 2.60 -15.71 6.46
N THR A 65 1.34 -16.07 6.40
CA THR A 65 0.76 -16.82 5.29
C THR A 65 -0.42 -16.06 4.69
N GLY A 66 -0.98 -16.57 3.62
CA GLY A 66 -2.21 -16.03 3.03
C GLY A 66 -3.35 -15.89 4.03
N ALA A 67 -3.42 -16.78 5.04
CA ALA A 67 -4.43 -16.74 6.09
C ALA A 67 -4.15 -15.68 7.18
N SER A 68 -2.96 -15.11 7.23
CA SER A 68 -2.60 -14.07 8.19
C SER A 68 -3.34 -12.77 7.89
N HIS A 69 -3.72 -12.04 8.96
CA HIS A 69 -4.40 -10.77 8.83
C HIS A 69 -3.45 -9.63 8.47
N ALA A 70 -3.93 -8.73 7.62
CA ALA A 70 -3.18 -7.61 7.08
C ALA A 70 -3.89 -6.28 7.37
N HIS A 71 -3.13 -5.28 7.77
CA HIS A 71 -3.60 -3.89 7.84
C HIS A 71 -3.54 -3.27 6.46
N TYR A 72 -4.60 -3.47 5.67
CA TYR A 72 -4.68 -3.00 4.30
C TYR A 72 -5.04 -1.50 4.25
N ASP A 73 -4.05 -0.67 4.50
CA ASP A 73 -4.14 0.78 4.51
C ASP A 73 -2.80 1.42 4.09
N PRO A 74 -2.73 2.22 3.01
CA PRO A 74 -3.85 2.70 2.19
C PRO A 74 -4.45 1.64 1.28
N GLN A 75 -5.73 1.81 0.96
CA GLN A 75 -6.36 1.06 -0.12
C GLN A 75 -6.23 1.88 -1.41
N LEU A 76 -5.46 1.36 -2.35
CA LEU A 76 -5.17 1.99 -3.64
C LEU A 76 -5.63 1.05 -4.76
N PRO A 77 -6.94 0.92 -5.01
CA PRO A 77 -7.44 0.03 -6.06
C PRO A 77 -7.06 0.56 -7.44
N TRP A 78 -6.58 -0.32 -8.28
CA TRP A 78 -6.01 -0.02 -9.60
C TRP A 78 -7.05 0.33 -10.67
N ASP A 79 -8.29 -0.08 -10.47
CA ASP A 79 -9.37 -0.07 -11.46
C ASP A 79 -10.42 1.03 -11.24
N THR A 80 -10.59 1.49 -10.02
CA THR A 80 -11.68 2.42 -9.66
C THR A 80 -11.24 3.88 -9.60
N GLY A 81 -9.94 4.14 -9.58
CA GLY A 81 -9.41 5.49 -9.36
C GLY A 81 -9.70 6.03 -7.95
N VAL A 82 -10.19 5.20 -7.04
CA VAL A 82 -10.68 5.57 -5.72
C VAL A 82 -9.76 5.02 -4.67
N ALA A 83 -9.17 5.87 -3.84
CA ALA A 83 -8.33 5.44 -2.75
C ALA A 83 -8.85 5.91 -1.40
N SER A 84 -8.46 5.21 -0.35
CA SER A 84 -8.73 5.63 1.01
C SER A 84 -7.51 5.42 1.90
N LEU A 85 -7.41 6.29 2.89
CA LEU A 85 -6.42 6.19 3.95
C LEU A 85 -7.11 6.40 5.29
N GLY A 86 -7.07 5.37 6.16
CA GLY A 86 -7.50 5.49 7.55
C GLY A 86 -6.34 5.96 8.43
N GLN A 87 -6.64 6.83 9.40
CA GLN A 87 -5.69 7.20 10.45
C GLN A 87 -6.41 7.26 11.79
N ASP A 88 -5.71 6.88 12.84
CA ASP A 88 -6.20 7.01 14.21
C ASP A 88 -5.11 7.50 15.17
N GLY A 89 -5.49 7.84 16.40
CA GLY A 89 -4.57 8.16 17.49
C GLY A 89 -3.59 9.28 17.18
N ALA A 90 -2.31 9.04 17.47
CA ALA A 90 -1.24 10.04 17.32
C ALA A 90 -1.03 10.45 15.86
N ALA A 91 -1.15 9.53 14.91
CA ALA A 91 -0.98 9.83 13.49
C ALA A 91 -2.08 10.77 12.98
N GLN A 92 -3.34 10.51 13.36
CA GLN A 92 -4.46 11.39 13.04
C GLN A 92 -4.25 12.78 13.68
N SER A 93 -3.92 12.82 14.97
CA SER A 93 -3.67 14.08 15.69
C SER A 93 -2.56 14.89 15.04
N HIS A 94 -1.50 14.25 14.58
CA HIS A 94 -0.42 14.90 13.86
C HIS A 94 -0.91 15.56 12.57
N LEU A 95 -1.67 14.86 11.74
CA LEU A 95 -2.23 15.42 10.49
C LEU A 95 -3.14 16.63 10.78
N VAL A 96 -4.01 16.52 11.79
CA VAL A 96 -4.89 17.63 12.21
C VAL A 96 -4.06 18.84 12.67
N ASN A 97 -3.06 18.64 13.51
CA ASN A 97 -2.20 19.70 14.02
C ASN A 97 -1.37 20.38 12.92
N GLN A 98 -1.03 19.65 11.86
CA GLN A 98 -0.39 20.21 10.67
C GLN A 98 -1.37 20.89 9.72
N GLY A 99 -2.66 20.91 10.04
CA GLY A 99 -3.70 21.55 9.23
C GLY A 99 -3.88 20.90 7.87
N VAL A 100 -3.68 19.57 7.78
CA VAL A 100 -3.92 18.81 6.57
C VAL A 100 -5.39 18.85 6.20
N SER A 101 -5.69 19.09 4.92
CA SER A 101 -7.04 19.35 4.43
C SER A 101 -7.24 18.87 2.99
N SER A 102 -8.46 18.98 2.48
CA SER A 102 -8.77 18.77 1.06
C SER A 102 -7.84 19.59 0.16
N GLY A 103 -7.40 19.01 -0.95
CA GLY A 103 -6.40 19.56 -1.88
C GLY A 103 -4.94 19.33 -1.46
N ASP A 104 -4.68 18.71 -0.31
CA ASP A 104 -3.34 18.28 0.07
C ASP A 104 -3.01 16.89 -0.50
N LEU A 105 -1.72 16.60 -0.70
CA LEU A 105 -1.23 15.37 -1.31
C LEU A 105 -0.51 14.49 -0.30
N ILE A 106 -0.93 13.24 -0.20
CA ILE A 106 -0.21 12.22 0.56
C ILE A 106 0.58 11.34 -0.40
N VAL A 107 1.89 11.27 -0.21
CA VAL A 107 2.80 10.44 -1.02
C VAL A 107 3.21 9.23 -0.20
N PHE A 108 2.91 8.04 -0.72
CA PHE A 108 3.25 6.78 -0.07
C PHE A 108 4.60 6.27 -0.55
N PHE A 109 5.46 5.95 0.41
CA PHE A 109 6.76 5.35 0.14
C PHE A 109 7.02 4.17 1.08
N GLY A 110 7.89 3.27 0.68
CA GLY A 110 8.24 2.08 1.47
C GLY A 110 9.63 1.59 1.18
N LEU A 111 10.04 0.54 1.88
CA LEU A 111 11.31 -0.16 1.66
C LEU A 111 11.05 -1.32 0.70
N PHE A 112 11.78 -1.34 -0.40
CA PHE A 112 11.60 -2.32 -1.47
C PHE A 112 12.92 -2.98 -1.85
N LYS A 113 12.81 -4.20 -2.41
CA LYS A 113 13.91 -4.95 -2.97
C LYS A 113 13.42 -5.78 -4.16
N ASP A 114 14.27 -5.95 -5.18
CA ASP A 114 13.91 -6.75 -6.34
C ASP A 114 13.53 -8.19 -5.93
N TYR A 115 12.54 -8.72 -6.59
CA TYR A 115 11.98 -10.04 -6.32
C TYR A 115 12.09 -10.93 -7.55
N ASP A 116 12.77 -12.05 -7.37
CA ASP A 116 12.89 -13.13 -8.33
C ASP A 116 12.29 -14.39 -7.69
N ALA A 117 11.03 -14.64 -8.04
CA ALA A 117 10.21 -15.65 -7.38
C ALA A 117 10.94 -16.99 -7.18
N PRO A 118 10.89 -17.61 -6.01
CA PRO A 118 10.06 -17.25 -4.82
C PRO A 118 10.79 -16.41 -3.76
N LYS A 119 11.79 -15.64 -4.09
CA LYS A 119 12.64 -14.90 -3.12
C LYS A 119 13.06 -13.52 -3.61
N LEU A 120 13.51 -12.71 -2.68
CA LEU A 120 14.18 -11.44 -3.01
C LEU A 120 15.53 -11.71 -3.70
N ASP A 121 15.84 -10.97 -4.75
CA ASP A 121 17.11 -11.07 -5.44
C ASP A 121 18.28 -10.76 -4.48
N ALA A 122 19.18 -11.72 -4.31
CA ALA A 122 20.33 -11.58 -3.42
C ALA A 122 21.29 -10.44 -3.82
N ASN A 123 21.37 -10.14 -5.12
CA ASN A 123 22.30 -9.16 -5.69
C ASN A 123 21.77 -7.72 -5.62
N SER A 124 20.46 -7.53 -5.47
CA SER A 124 19.89 -6.19 -5.31
C SER A 124 20.02 -5.68 -3.88
N ARG A 125 19.93 -4.37 -3.70
CA ARG A 125 19.94 -3.72 -2.37
C ARG A 125 18.57 -3.16 -2.03
N PRO A 126 18.11 -3.30 -0.77
CA PRO A 126 16.89 -2.62 -0.33
C PRO A 126 17.02 -1.11 -0.47
N HIS A 127 15.99 -0.46 -0.99
CA HIS A 127 15.95 0.99 -1.13
C HIS A 127 14.52 1.52 -1.00
N HIS A 128 14.39 2.80 -0.69
CA HIS A 128 13.08 3.43 -0.62
C HIS A 128 12.57 3.80 -2.00
N ARG A 129 11.28 3.51 -2.26
CA ARG A 129 10.56 3.95 -3.47
C ARG A 129 9.21 4.52 -3.10
N ILE A 130 8.77 5.50 -3.88
CA ILE A 130 7.38 5.93 -3.92
C ILE A 130 6.60 4.87 -4.71
N PHE A 131 5.44 4.46 -4.20
CA PHE A 131 4.61 3.46 -4.85
C PHE A 131 3.17 3.92 -5.10
N GLY A 132 2.82 5.11 -4.61
CA GLY A 132 1.50 5.69 -4.84
C GLY A 132 1.36 7.04 -4.18
N TYR A 133 0.26 7.72 -4.48
CA TYR A 133 -0.14 8.95 -3.84
C TYR A 133 -1.66 9.07 -3.77
N LEU A 134 -2.13 9.95 -2.91
CA LEU A 134 -3.52 10.26 -2.69
C LEU A 134 -3.67 11.79 -2.59
N GLU A 135 -4.41 12.39 -3.50
CA GLU A 135 -4.93 13.74 -3.31
C GLU A 135 -6.18 13.67 -2.42
N ILE A 136 -6.20 14.46 -1.38
CA ILE A 136 -7.30 14.46 -0.42
C ILE A 136 -8.47 15.24 -1.00
N ASP A 137 -9.49 14.54 -1.46
CA ASP A 137 -10.76 15.14 -1.86
C ASP A 137 -11.58 15.50 -0.60
N ARG A 138 -11.73 14.53 0.30
CA ARG A 138 -12.58 14.65 1.48
C ARG A 138 -12.00 13.92 2.68
N MET A 139 -12.22 14.50 3.87
CA MET A 139 -11.92 13.87 5.15
C MET A 139 -13.20 13.64 5.94
N GLU A 140 -13.33 12.45 6.50
CA GLU A 140 -14.50 12.06 7.29
C GLU A 140 -14.07 11.58 8.68
N VAL A 141 -14.73 12.10 9.71
CA VAL A 141 -14.56 11.62 11.08
C VAL A 141 -15.49 10.45 11.31
N ILE A 142 -14.93 9.23 11.36
CA ILE A 142 -15.72 8.00 11.46
C ILE A 142 -16.21 7.74 12.90
N GLY A 143 -15.61 8.39 13.89
CA GLY A 143 -15.95 8.23 15.30
C GLY A 143 -14.88 7.47 16.10
N PRO A 144 -15.17 7.10 17.35
CA PRO A 144 -14.21 6.43 18.20
C PRO A 144 -13.79 5.06 17.64
N LYS A 145 -12.62 4.61 18.07
CA LYS A 145 -12.02 3.32 17.68
C LYS A 145 -13.06 2.19 17.77
N GLY A 146 -13.29 1.50 16.65
CA GLY A 146 -14.31 0.44 16.56
C GLY A 146 -15.61 0.81 15.85
N ALA A 147 -15.79 2.06 15.41
CA ALA A 147 -16.99 2.51 14.68
C ALA A 147 -17.06 2.00 13.22
N THR A 148 -16.59 0.79 12.94
CA THR A 148 -16.66 0.13 11.63
C THR A 148 -18.07 0.06 11.05
N THR A 149 -19.08 0.10 11.90
CA THR A 149 -20.49 0.08 11.51
C THR A 149 -20.89 1.36 10.78
N ARG A 150 -20.39 2.52 11.20
CA ARG A 150 -20.71 3.81 10.58
C ARG A 150 -20.13 3.93 9.18
N TRP A 151 -18.94 3.41 8.97
CA TRP A 151 -18.29 3.33 7.66
C TRP A 151 -19.14 2.54 6.65
N ARG A 152 -19.70 1.40 7.08
CA ARG A 152 -20.62 0.59 6.26
C ARG A 152 -21.97 1.27 6.02
N GLN A 153 -22.49 1.98 6.99
CA GLN A 153 -23.78 2.69 6.89
C GLN A 153 -23.75 3.90 5.97
N MET A 154 -22.57 4.51 5.77
CA MET A 154 -22.42 5.66 4.88
C MET A 154 -22.42 5.27 3.40
N GLY A 155 -22.57 3.97 3.06
CA GLY A 155 -22.56 3.48 1.67
C GLY A 155 -21.25 3.81 0.94
N LEU A 156 -20.24 4.21 1.71
CA LEU A 156 -18.93 4.44 1.15
C LEU A 156 -18.38 3.09 0.71
N PRO A 157 -18.03 2.89 -0.57
CA PRO A 157 -17.21 1.77 -0.93
C PRO A 157 -15.99 1.78 -0.02
N ARG A 158 -15.38 0.64 0.24
CA ARG A 158 -14.17 0.55 1.07
C ARG A 158 -13.03 1.43 0.57
N ALA A 159 -13.25 2.12 -0.51
CA ALA A 159 -12.43 3.17 -1.10
C ALA A 159 -13.30 4.19 -1.85
N HIS A 160 -12.99 5.47 -1.81
CA HIS A 160 -13.72 6.56 -2.50
C HIS A 160 -12.87 7.24 -3.60
N PRO A 161 -13.50 7.75 -4.71
CA PRO A 161 -12.78 8.26 -5.86
C PRO A 161 -12.20 9.66 -5.60
N THR A 162 -11.09 9.91 -5.88
CA THR A 162 -10.15 10.02 -6.97
C THR A 162 -8.71 9.89 -6.47
N PRO A 163 -7.93 9.04 -7.02
CA PRO A 163 -6.50 9.22 -6.95
C PRO A 163 -5.84 8.93 -8.29
N SER A 164 -4.86 9.68 -8.57
CA SER A 164 -3.86 9.22 -9.49
C SER A 164 -2.99 8.22 -8.76
N VAL A 165 -3.27 6.96 -8.91
CA VAL A 165 -2.30 5.94 -8.57
C VAL A 165 -1.14 6.13 -9.53
N ALA A 166 0.08 6.24 -9.02
CA ALA A 166 1.25 6.18 -9.88
C ALA A 166 1.21 4.84 -10.61
N THR A 167 0.72 4.85 -11.85
CA THR A 167 0.80 3.69 -12.72
C THR A 167 2.27 3.51 -13.03
N CYS A 168 2.87 2.41 -12.58
CA CYS A 168 4.09 1.93 -13.19
C CYS A 168 3.77 1.61 -14.64
N THR A 169 3.94 2.57 -15.53
CA THR A 169 4.05 2.26 -16.96
C THR A 169 5.34 1.47 -17.10
N PRO A 170 5.31 0.27 -17.69
CA PRO A 170 6.54 -0.38 -18.11
C PRO A 170 7.27 0.60 -19.02
N ASP A 171 8.56 0.77 -18.80
CA ASP A 171 9.44 1.50 -19.69
C ASP A 171 9.36 0.85 -21.09
N LEU A 172 8.47 1.35 -21.95
CA LEU A 172 8.34 0.91 -23.34
C LEU A 172 9.52 1.38 -24.19
N ASP A 173 10.45 2.15 -23.61
CA ASP A 173 11.57 2.75 -24.34
C ASP A 173 12.87 1.93 -24.33
N ARG A 174 12.93 0.77 -23.69
CA ARG A 174 14.19 -0.04 -23.72
C ARG A 174 14.39 -0.88 -24.97
N ASN A 175 13.46 -0.91 -25.91
CA ASN A 175 13.55 -1.83 -27.08
C ASN A 175 13.67 -1.14 -28.44
N GLN A 176 14.04 0.15 -28.52
CA GLN A 176 14.23 0.81 -29.82
C GLN A 176 15.70 1.09 -30.20
N HIS A 177 16.69 0.60 -29.46
CA HIS A 177 18.11 0.84 -29.79
C HIS A 177 18.90 -0.42 -30.11
N SER A 178 18.25 -1.45 -30.61
CA SER A 178 18.95 -2.70 -31.04
C SER A 178 18.57 -3.13 -32.46
N MET A 179 18.38 -2.19 -33.37
CA MET A 179 18.39 -2.47 -34.81
C MET A 179 18.93 -1.25 -35.58
N ARG A 180 20.22 -1.14 -35.62
CA ARG A 180 21.00 -0.60 -36.80
C ARG A 180 22.40 -1.15 -36.74
#